data_a0341ad702ddcdd89279b25c8efb8141
#
_entry.id   a0341ad702ddcdd89279b25c8efb8141
#
_cell.length_a   1.000
_cell.length_b   1.000
_cell.length_c   1.000
_cell.angle_alpha   90.00
_cell.angle_beta   90.00
_cell.angle_gamma   90.00
#
_symmetry.space_group_name_H-M   'P 1'
#
loop_
_entity.id
_entity.type
_entity.pdbx_description
1 polymer ?
#
loop_
_entity_poly.entity_id
_entity_poly.type
_entity_poly.pdbx_seq_one_letter_code
_entity_poly.pdbx_strand_id
1 'polypeptide(L)'
;MLILILDHLAEKWNNKDMLTTVIGAYPKPSYLKITDWFNASGGTDTEYPTKFYEDEIKKMGDNVEELFNKASKEIISDQEECGIDILTDGEVRRENYIHYHCRYLEGIDFENLTEKVARTGNYKCWLPTITSKVKAKESFLVEEWKKNQSLTNKDLKITIPGPMTITDTIANTFYDSDEHMGEDLADAINVEIKRLVDAGCKYIQVDEPLFARKPKNALNFGIRNLERCFKDINNQSIEKITHICCGYPDKLDAVDYPKAPLDSYSKISKALDE
;
A
#
# COMPACT_ATOMS: atom_id res chain seq x y z
N MET A 1 -15.84 -5.73 9.88
CA MET A 1 -15.38 -4.94 8.72
C MET A 1 -16.21 -5.40 7.53
N LEU A 2 -17.20 -4.62 7.11
CA LEU A 2 -18.08 -4.96 5.99
C LEU A 2 -17.41 -4.48 4.69
N ILE A 3 -17.08 -5.41 3.82
CA ILE A 3 -16.86 -5.10 2.42
C ILE A 3 -18.25 -4.95 1.82
N LEU A 4 -18.70 -3.73 1.62
CA LEU A 4 -19.91 -3.44 0.85
C LEU A 4 -19.55 -3.61 -0.63
N ILE A 5 -19.83 -4.79 -1.16
CA ILE A 5 -19.97 -5.01 -2.59
C ILE A 5 -21.41 -4.64 -2.91
N LEU A 6 -21.57 -3.64 -3.77
CA LEU A 6 -22.84 -3.03 -4.13
C LEU A 6 -23.79 -4.05 -4.81
N ASP A 7 -25.09 -3.94 -4.54
CA ASP A 7 -26.18 -4.80 -5.00
C ASP A 7 -26.25 -5.02 -6.51
N HIS A 8 -25.56 -4.23 -7.32
CA HIS A 8 -25.56 -4.37 -8.78
C HIS A 8 -24.67 -5.51 -9.29
N LEU A 9 -23.78 -6.04 -8.45
CA LEU A 9 -22.98 -7.24 -8.76
C LEU A 9 -23.65 -8.54 -8.28
N ALA A 10 -24.60 -8.45 -7.36
CA ALA A 10 -25.25 -9.62 -6.75
C ALA A 10 -26.05 -10.49 -7.77
N GLU A 11 -26.51 -9.90 -8.87
CA GLU A 11 -27.24 -10.66 -9.92
C GLU A 11 -26.31 -11.45 -10.86
N LYS A 12 -25.00 -11.17 -10.87
CA LYS A 12 -24.01 -11.88 -11.71
C LYS A 12 -23.24 -12.97 -10.97
N TRP A 13 -23.29 -13.02 -9.64
CA TRP A 13 -22.47 -13.95 -8.88
C TRP A 13 -23.34 -15.05 -8.28
N ASN A 14 -23.23 -16.24 -8.82
CA ASN A 14 -23.74 -17.45 -8.18
C ASN A 14 -22.92 -17.66 -6.89
N ASN A 15 -23.54 -18.03 -5.78
CA ASN A 15 -22.95 -18.21 -4.45
C ASN A 15 -21.71 -19.14 -4.37
N LYS A 16 -21.23 -19.63 -5.50
CA LYS A 16 -20.01 -20.47 -5.63
C LYS A 16 -18.76 -19.69 -6.05
N ASP A 17 -18.89 -18.40 -6.42
CA ASP A 17 -17.82 -17.66 -7.10
C ASP A 17 -17.37 -16.40 -6.34
N MET A 18 -17.62 -16.32 -5.04
CA MET A 18 -17.14 -15.19 -4.22
C MET A 18 -15.69 -15.44 -3.84
N LEU A 19 -14.75 -14.74 -4.53
CA LEU A 19 -13.34 -14.83 -4.25
C LEU A 19 -12.99 -14.15 -2.92
N THR A 20 -12.13 -14.76 -2.15
CA THR A 20 -11.62 -14.25 -0.88
C THR A 20 -10.18 -13.77 -1.01
N THR A 21 -9.85 -12.68 -0.34
CA THR A 21 -8.48 -12.15 -0.24
C THR A 21 -8.29 -11.44 1.10
N VAL A 22 -7.04 -11.18 1.47
CA VAL A 22 -6.66 -10.36 2.63
C VAL A 22 -6.20 -8.98 2.18
N ILE A 23 -6.14 -7.99 3.09
CA ILE A 23 -5.77 -6.61 2.75
C ILE A 23 -4.36 -6.57 2.16
N GLY A 24 -3.37 -7.11 2.86
CA GLY A 24 -1.97 -7.10 2.43
C GLY A 24 -1.04 -7.52 3.55
N ALA A 25 -0.77 -6.60 4.47
CA ALA A 25 0.20 -6.79 5.53
C ALA A 25 -0.18 -7.88 6.56
N TYR A 26 0.81 -8.67 6.95
CA TYR A 26 0.77 -9.67 8.01
C TYR A 26 1.78 -9.32 9.12
N PRO A 27 1.55 -9.79 10.36
CA PRO A 27 2.57 -9.72 11.41
C PRO A 27 3.85 -10.44 10.97
N LYS A 28 4.98 -9.76 11.10
CA LYS A 28 6.27 -10.37 10.73
C LYS A 28 6.69 -11.42 11.75
N PRO A 29 7.23 -12.54 11.28
CA PRO A 29 7.81 -13.54 12.18
C PRO A 29 8.92 -12.94 13.05
N SER A 30 9.08 -13.45 14.27
CA SER A 30 10.03 -12.92 15.27
C SER A 30 11.50 -12.96 14.84
N TYR A 31 11.84 -13.77 13.85
CA TYR A 31 13.19 -13.83 13.28
C TYR A 31 13.49 -12.72 12.26
N LEU A 32 12.47 -12.04 11.71
CA LEU A 32 12.65 -10.83 10.91
C LEU A 32 12.77 -9.62 11.85
N LYS A 33 13.97 -9.04 11.91
CA LYS A 33 14.29 -7.92 12.82
C LYS A 33 14.17 -6.57 12.12
N ILE A 34 13.03 -6.36 11.46
CA ILE A 34 12.66 -5.06 10.88
C ILE A 34 11.39 -4.54 11.55
N THR A 35 11.21 -3.25 11.51
CA THR A 35 10.03 -2.56 12.06
C THR A 35 8.74 -3.21 11.56
N ASP A 36 7.81 -3.45 12.47
CA ASP A 36 6.54 -4.09 12.20
C ASP A 36 5.41 -3.46 13.01
N TRP A 37 4.37 -3.03 12.32
CA TRP A 37 3.18 -2.46 12.94
C TRP A 37 2.54 -3.37 13.99
N PHE A 38 2.50 -4.66 13.76
CA PHE A 38 1.81 -5.61 14.63
C PHE A 38 2.60 -5.98 15.88
N ASN A 39 3.93 -5.93 15.81
CA ASN A 39 4.83 -6.41 16.88
C ASN A 39 5.46 -5.30 17.70
N ALA A 40 5.29 -4.05 17.30
CA ALA A 40 5.85 -2.94 18.06
C ALA A 40 5.09 -2.73 19.37
N SER A 41 5.79 -2.82 20.50
CA SER A 41 5.22 -2.48 21.82
C SER A 41 4.87 -0.99 21.84
N GLY A 42 3.58 -0.68 21.78
CA GLY A 42 3.09 0.70 21.73
C GLY A 42 2.80 1.24 20.33
N GLY A 43 2.74 0.39 19.30
CA GLY A 43 2.53 0.76 17.90
C GLY A 43 3.81 0.89 17.09
N THR A 44 3.71 1.27 15.81
CA THR A 44 4.88 1.59 14.99
C THR A 44 5.63 2.77 15.57
N ASP A 45 6.95 2.83 15.32
CA ASP A 45 7.71 4.06 15.54
C ASP A 45 7.12 5.16 14.63
N THR A 46 6.26 5.97 15.22
CA THR A 46 5.60 7.07 14.51
C THR A 46 6.50 8.29 14.33
N GLU A 47 7.59 8.39 15.10
CA GLU A 47 8.55 9.49 15.02
C GLU A 47 9.52 9.29 13.85
N TYR A 48 10.02 8.07 13.67
CA TYR A 48 10.99 7.73 12.62
C TYR A 48 10.58 6.47 11.83
N PRO A 49 9.45 6.48 11.12
CA PRO A 49 8.82 5.27 10.60
C PRO A 49 9.63 4.51 9.54
N THR A 50 10.73 5.09 9.06
CA THR A 50 11.54 4.51 7.98
C THR A 50 13.05 4.68 8.14
N LYS A 51 13.50 5.46 9.16
CA LYS A 51 14.90 5.86 9.32
C LYS A 51 15.86 4.68 9.49
N PHE A 52 15.42 3.65 10.20
CA PHE A 52 16.31 2.56 10.62
C PHE A 52 16.30 1.37 9.68
N TYR A 53 15.48 1.37 8.64
CA TYR A 53 15.26 0.23 7.76
C TYR A 53 16.56 -0.33 7.16
N GLU A 54 17.42 0.52 6.60
CA GLU A 54 18.66 0.07 5.99
C GLU A 54 19.65 -0.52 7.01
N ASP A 55 19.69 0.03 8.21
CA ASP A 55 20.50 -0.50 9.30
C ASP A 55 19.95 -1.82 9.82
N GLU A 56 18.65 -2.00 9.87
CA GLU A 56 17.99 -3.26 10.21
C GLU A 56 18.31 -4.34 9.18
N ILE A 57 18.23 -4.03 7.88
CA ILE A 57 18.63 -4.92 6.79
C ILE A 57 20.11 -5.31 6.90
N LYS A 58 21.01 -4.34 7.10
CA LYS A 58 22.46 -4.60 7.28
C LYS A 58 22.74 -5.52 8.48
N LYS A 59 22.03 -5.35 9.60
CA LYS A 59 22.20 -6.19 10.80
C LYS A 59 21.76 -7.63 10.58
N MET A 60 20.81 -7.89 9.69
CA MET A 60 20.41 -9.25 9.32
C MET A 60 21.43 -9.96 8.41
N GLY A 61 22.35 -9.21 7.79
CA GLY A 61 23.47 -9.74 7.00
C GLY A 61 23.05 -10.43 5.70
N ASP A 62 23.93 -11.28 5.18
CA ASP A 62 23.78 -11.90 3.85
C ASP A 62 22.58 -12.86 3.75
N ASN A 63 22.03 -13.31 4.87
CA ASN A 63 20.90 -14.23 4.92
C ASN A 63 19.52 -13.53 4.83
N VAL A 64 19.47 -12.20 4.70
CA VAL A 64 18.23 -11.45 4.72
C VAL A 64 17.23 -11.92 3.66
N GLU A 65 17.68 -12.24 2.46
CA GLU A 65 16.83 -12.74 1.39
C GLU A 65 16.22 -14.11 1.70
N GLU A 66 16.98 -15.00 2.33
CA GLU A 66 16.48 -16.30 2.79
C GLU A 66 15.42 -16.14 3.87
N LEU A 67 15.62 -15.19 4.79
CA LEU A 67 14.65 -14.89 5.85
C LEU A 67 13.35 -14.31 5.27
N PHE A 68 13.44 -13.40 4.29
CA PHE A 68 12.26 -12.89 3.60
C PHE A 68 11.51 -13.99 2.84
N ASN A 69 12.23 -14.83 2.09
CA ASN A 69 11.61 -15.93 1.35
C ASN A 69 10.93 -16.93 2.29
N LYS A 70 11.56 -17.22 3.44
CA LYS A 70 10.97 -18.07 4.47
C LYS A 70 9.67 -17.46 5.02
N ALA A 71 9.69 -16.18 5.37
CA ALA A 71 8.52 -15.48 5.91
C ALA A 71 7.37 -15.41 4.90
N SER A 72 7.65 -15.06 3.64
CA SER A 72 6.64 -15.06 2.57
C SER A 72 6.02 -16.46 2.41
N LYS A 73 6.85 -17.51 2.42
CA LYS A 73 6.37 -18.88 2.29
C LYS A 73 5.45 -19.30 3.44
N GLU A 74 5.81 -18.97 4.68
CA GLU A 74 4.99 -19.26 5.86
C GLU A 74 3.63 -18.54 5.75
N ILE A 75 3.62 -17.25 5.44
CA ILE A 75 2.39 -16.45 5.32
C ILE A 75 1.51 -16.91 4.15
N ILE A 76 2.10 -17.27 3.02
CA ILE A 76 1.37 -17.82 1.87
C ILE A 76 0.73 -19.16 2.26
N SER A 77 1.47 -20.04 2.94
CA SER A 77 0.94 -21.32 3.42
C SER A 77 -0.22 -21.16 4.40
N ASP A 78 -0.12 -20.22 5.35
CA ASP A 78 -1.19 -19.93 6.30
C ASP A 78 -2.48 -19.46 5.58
N GLN A 79 -2.35 -18.61 4.55
CA GLN A 79 -3.49 -18.18 3.74
C GLN A 79 -4.10 -19.34 2.94
N GLU A 80 -3.28 -20.22 2.37
CA GLU A 80 -3.73 -21.42 1.65
C GLU A 80 -4.49 -22.37 2.58
N GLU A 81 -3.98 -22.61 3.79
CA GLU A 81 -4.61 -23.45 4.81
C GLU A 81 -5.94 -22.88 5.29
N CYS A 82 -6.07 -21.54 5.34
CA CYS A 82 -7.32 -20.83 5.63
C CYS A 82 -8.31 -20.82 4.46
N GLY A 83 -7.93 -21.33 3.29
CA GLY A 83 -8.81 -21.39 2.10
C GLY A 83 -8.96 -20.07 1.37
N ILE A 84 -8.03 -19.11 1.55
CA ILE A 84 -8.02 -17.84 0.81
C ILE A 84 -7.76 -18.13 -0.67
N ASP A 85 -8.50 -17.45 -1.57
CA ASP A 85 -8.42 -17.68 -3.01
C ASP A 85 -7.29 -16.88 -3.66
N ILE A 86 -7.17 -15.58 -3.33
CA ILE A 86 -6.16 -14.67 -3.86
C ILE A 86 -5.24 -14.26 -2.71
N LEU A 87 -3.99 -14.67 -2.79
CA LEU A 87 -3.03 -14.53 -1.70
C LEU A 87 -2.28 -13.21 -1.75
N THR A 88 -1.57 -12.87 -0.67
CA THR A 88 -0.59 -11.78 -0.61
C THR A 88 0.73 -12.30 -0.05
N ASP A 89 1.82 -11.57 -0.27
CA ASP A 89 3.13 -11.85 0.31
C ASP A 89 3.26 -11.42 1.78
N GLY A 90 2.18 -10.88 2.36
CA GLY A 90 2.16 -10.37 3.73
C GLY A 90 2.98 -9.10 3.94
N GLU A 91 3.50 -8.49 2.88
CA GLU A 91 4.34 -7.28 2.93
C GLU A 91 5.57 -7.43 3.84
N VAL A 92 6.11 -8.64 3.91
CA VAL A 92 7.16 -8.98 4.88
C VAL A 92 8.43 -8.16 4.73
N ARG A 93 8.70 -7.63 3.53
CA ARG A 93 9.88 -6.80 3.24
C ARG A 93 9.73 -5.35 3.66
N ARG A 94 8.50 -4.90 3.96
CA ARG A 94 8.15 -3.50 4.12
C ARG A 94 8.12 -3.09 5.58
N GLU A 95 9.01 -2.20 5.98
CA GLU A 95 8.98 -1.56 7.30
C GLU A 95 7.77 -0.64 7.45
N ASN A 96 7.45 0.01 6.35
CA ASN A 96 6.31 0.88 6.16
C ASN A 96 5.86 0.76 4.70
N TYR A 97 4.62 0.36 4.45
CA TYR A 97 4.14 0.07 3.09
C TYR A 97 4.24 1.28 2.14
N ILE A 98 4.18 2.52 2.65
CA ILE A 98 4.29 3.74 1.85
C ILE A 98 5.76 4.04 1.54
N HIS A 99 6.58 4.15 2.58
CA HIS A 99 7.97 4.57 2.45
C HIS A 99 8.82 3.52 1.72
N TYR A 100 8.51 2.25 1.89
CA TYR A 100 9.15 1.18 1.13
C TYR A 100 9.08 1.45 -0.38
N HIS A 101 7.91 1.76 -0.92
CA HIS A 101 7.73 2.09 -2.33
C HIS A 101 8.43 3.40 -2.72
N CYS A 102 8.37 4.40 -1.85
CA CYS A 102 8.99 5.70 -2.10
C CYS A 102 10.52 5.63 -2.28
N ARG A 103 11.20 4.63 -1.68
CA ARG A 103 12.65 4.40 -1.87
C ARG A 103 13.02 4.13 -3.33
N TYR A 104 12.10 3.56 -4.08
CA TYR A 104 12.29 3.18 -5.48
C TYR A 104 11.75 4.24 -6.46
N LEU A 105 11.50 5.45 -5.99
CA LEU A 105 11.14 6.60 -6.82
C LEU A 105 12.28 7.62 -6.84
N GLU A 106 12.50 8.26 -7.99
CA GLU A 106 13.36 9.43 -8.08
C GLU A 106 12.69 10.65 -7.45
N GLY A 107 13.49 11.59 -6.99
CA GLY A 107 13.01 12.86 -6.46
C GLY A 107 12.69 12.85 -4.98
N ILE A 108 12.91 11.73 -4.29
CA ILE A 108 12.62 11.57 -2.85
C ILE A 108 13.93 11.32 -2.09
N ASP A 109 14.20 12.20 -1.14
CA ASP A 109 15.38 12.15 -0.25
C ASP A 109 15.04 11.39 1.04
N PHE A 110 15.76 10.31 1.31
CA PHE A 110 15.67 9.48 2.51
C PHE A 110 16.80 9.75 3.52
N GLU A 111 17.81 10.52 3.14
CA GLU A 111 18.93 10.87 4.02
C GLU A 111 18.60 12.11 4.86
N ASN A 112 17.99 13.12 4.24
CA ASN A 112 17.62 14.37 4.91
C ASN A 112 16.11 14.40 5.18
N LEU A 113 15.71 13.79 6.29
CA LEU A 113 14.30 13.73 6.69
C LEU A 113 13.80 15.11 7.14
N THR A 114 12.56 15.41 6.83
CA THR A 114 11.86 16.64 7.26
C THR A 114 10.85 16.36 8.36
N GLU A 115 10.86 17.16 9.42
CA GLU A 115 9.81 17.10 10.43
C GLU A 115 8.47 17.55 9.85
N LYS A 116 7.47 16.70 9.94
CA LYS A 116 6.08 16.98 9.53
C LYS A 116 5.14 16.64 10.68
N VAL A 117 4.15 17.49 10.88
CA VAL A 117 3.06 17.20 11.81
C VAL A 117 2.03 16.33 11.08
N ALA A 118 1.86 15.11 11.54
CA ALA A 118 0.98 14.13 10.94
C ALA A 118 -0.37 14.01 11.68
N ARG A 119 -1.35 13.38 11.01
CA ARG A 119 -2.67 13.07 11.54
C ARG A 119 -3.36 14.22 12.27
N THR A 120 -3.51 15.36 11.58
CA THR A 120 -4.24 16.53 12.11
C THR A 120 -3.67 17.12 13.40
N GLY A 121 -2.34 17.03 13.58
CA GLY A 121 -1.67 17.65 14.73
C GLY A 121 -1.33 16.72 15.89
N ASN A 122 -1.64 15.43 15.76
CA ASN A 122 -1.51 14.51 16.90
C ASN A 122 -0.07 14.12 17.23
N TYR A 123 0.82 14.06 16.24
CA TYR A 123 2.22 13.77 16.48
C TYR A 123 3.14 14.33 15.39
N LYS A 124 4.41 14.52 15.75
CA LYS A 124 5.50 14.89 14.85
C LYS A 124 6.19 13.63 14.35
N CYS A 125 6.56 13.62 13.07
CA CYS A 125 7.34 12.56 12.48
C CYS A 125 8.37 13.11 11.50
N TRP A 126 9.47 12.39 11.38
CA TRP A 126 10.55 12.68 10.43
C TRP A 126 10.36 11.82 9.19
N LEU A 127 10.06 12.46 8.08
CA LEU A 127 9.62 11.79 6.85
C LEU A 127 10.60 12.02 5.70
N PRO A 128 10.71 11.07 4.76
CA PRO A 128 11.37 11.31 3.49
C PRO A 128 10.79 12.52 2.79
N THR A 129 11.62 13.24 2.05
CA THR A 129 11.26 14.54 1.49
C THR A 129 11.31 14.52 -0.03
N ILE A 130 10.23 14.91 -0.70
CA ILE A 130 10.25 15.17 -2.13
C ILE A 130 10.98 16.49 -2.37
N THR A 131 12.13 16.41 -3.04
CA THR A 131 13.05 17.53 -3.33
C THR A 131 13.17 17.88 -4.81
N SER A 132 12.65 17.01 -5.68
CA SER A 132 12.60 17.22 -7.12
C SER A 132 11.44 16.45 -7.74
N LYS A 133 11.25 16.56 -9.06
CA LYS A 133 10.17 15.87 -9.79
C LYS A 133 10.23 14.35 -9.56
N VAL A 134 9.13 13.78 -9.09
CA VAL A 134 8.99 12.33 -8.89
C VAL A 134 8.94 11.60 -10.23
N LYS A 135 9.68 10.50 -10.34
CA LYS A 135 9.68 9.59 -11.50
C LYS A 135 9.89 8.15 -11.06
N ALA A 136 9.45 7.21 -11.88
CA ALA A 136 9.79 5.81 -11.71
C ALA A 136 11.29 5.58 -11.93
N LYS A 137 11.89 4.76 -11.07
CA LYS A 137 13.23 4.17 -11.25
C LYS A 137 13.12 2.80 -11.94
N GLU A 138 14.13 1.98 -11.69
CA GLU A 138 14.11 0.57 -12.06
C GLU A 138 12.96 -0.17 -11.33
N SER A 139 12.48 -1.25 -11.93
CA SER A 139 11.45 -2.07 -11.32
C SER A 139 11.97 -2.78 -10.08
N PHE A 140 11.17 -2.80 -9.03
CA PHE A 140 11.48 -3.49 -7.77
C PHE A 140 10.42 -4.51 -7.38
N LEU A 141 9.14 -4.24 -7.69
CA LEU A 141 8.03 -5.13 -7.33
C LEU A 141 7.94 -6.37 -8.22
N VAL A 142 8.38 -6.29 -9.48
CA VAL A 142 8.26 -7.40 -10.43
C VAL A 142 9.03 -8.63 -9.95
N GLU A 143 10.29 -8.46 -9.55
CA GLU A 143 11.10 -9.58 -9.08
C GLU A 143 10.64 -10.09 -7.70
N GLU A 144 10.18 -9.20 -6.83
CA GLU A 144 9.55 -9.57 -5.55
C GLU A 144 8.29 -10.38 -5.79
N TRP A 145 7.39 -9.89 -6.66
CA TRP A 145 6.16 -10.60 -7.02
C TRP A 145 6.43 -11.97 -7.65
N LYS A 146 7.35 -12.07 -8.62
CA LYS A 146 7.72 -13.34 -9.27
C LYS A 146 8.24 -14.37 -8.26
N LYS A 147 9.13 -13.95 -7.34
CA LYS A 147 9.65 -14.83 -6.29
C LYS A 147 8.49 -15.36 -5.43
N ASN A 148 7.61 -14.49 -4.97
CA ASN A 148 6.50 -14.86 -4.11
C ASN A 148 5.43 -15.69 -4.88
N GLN A 149 5.13 -15.34 -6.13
CA GLN A 149 4.23 -16.13 -6.99
C GLN A 149 4.76 -17.56 -7.24
N SER A 150 6.08 -17.75 -7.26
CA SER A 150 6.67 -19.09 -7.43
C SER A 150 6.50 -20.01 -6.21
N LEU A 151 6.06 -19.47 -5.07
CA LEU A 151 5.82 -20.23 -3.84
C LEU A 151 4.44 -20.88 -3.78
N THR A 152 3.53 -20.53 -4.71
CA THR A 152 2.15 -21.02 -4.73
C THR A 152 1.64 -21.21 -6.15
N ASN A 153 0.61 -22.08 -6.29
CA ASN A 153 -0.13 -22.26 -7.54
C ASN A 153 -1.38 -21.36 -7.62
N LYS A 154 -1.73 -20.66 -6.54
CA LYS A 154 -2.81 -19.67 -6.53
C LYS A 154 -2.31 -18.32 -7.05
N ASP A 155 -3.23 -17.47 -7.46
CA ASP A 155 -2.87 -16.11 -7.86
C ASP A 155 -2.44 -15.27 -6.64
N LEU A 156 -1.34 -14.53 -6.79
CA LEU A 156 -0.83 -13.63 -5.78
C LEU A 156 -1.12 -12.19 -6.17
N LYS A 157 -1.78 -11.47 -5.27
CA LYS A 157 -2.06 -10.04 -5.38
C LYS A 157 -0.87 -9.22 -4.90
N ILE A 158 -0.58 -8.12 -5.59
CA ILE A 158 0.39 -7.10 -5.13
C ILE A 158 -0.34 -5.86 -4.61
N THR A 159 0.17 -5.27 -3.54
CA THR A 159 -0.33 -4.03 -2.94
C THR A 159 0.65 -2.88 -3.18
N ILE A 160 0.14 -1.71 -3.51
CA ILE A 160 0.92 -0.50 -3.82
C ILE A 160 0.24 0.69 -3.12
N PRO A 161 0.96 1.58 -2.41
CA PRO A 161 0.35 2.78 -1.85
C PRO A 161 -0.13 3.71 -2.96
N GLY A 162 -1.31 4.28 -2.78
CA GLY A 162 -1.89 5.20 -3.75
C GLY A 162 -1.27 6.61 -3.69
N PRO A 163 -1.40 7.38 -4.78
CA PRO A 163 -0.81 8.71 -4.88
C PRO A 163 -1.25 9.66 -3.76
N MET A 164 -2.55 9.71 -3.44
CA MET A 164 -3.06 10.61 -2.40
C MET A 164 -2.57 10.17 -1.01
N THR A 165 -2.44 8.89 -0.77
CA THR A 165 -1.87 8.36 0.48
C THR A 165 -0.40 8.74 0.62
N ILE A 166 0.38 8.68 -0.46
CA ILE A 166 1.78 9.13 -0.44
C ILE A 166 1.85 10.64 -0.20
N THR A 167 1.06 11.47 -0.88
CA THR A 167 1.10 12.94 -0.71
C THR A 167 0.87 13.39 0.73
N ASP A 168 0.00 12.70 1.46
CA ASP A 168 -0.30 13.02 2.86
C ASP A 168 0.81 12.59 3.83
N THR A 169 1.53 11.52 3.51
CA THR A 169 2.44 10.82 4.43
C THR A 169 3.91 11.06 4.14
N ILE A 170 4.26 11.85 3.13
CA ILE A 170 5.62 12.26 2.81
C ILE A 170 5.79 13.78 2.97
N ALA A 171 7.01 14.24 3.23
CA ALA A 171 7.31 15.66 3.20
C ALA A 171 7.54 16.15 1.76
N ASN A 172 7.25 17.41 1.48
CA ASN A 172 7.37 17.98 0.14
C ASN A 172 7.96 19.40 0.22
N THR A 173 9.00 19.65 -0.56
CA THR A 173 9.64 20.97 -0.74
C THR A 173 9.70 21.40 -2.20
N PHE A 174 9.17 20.59 -3.12
CA PHE A 174 9.29 20.81 -4.56
C PHE A 174 7.96 21.20 -5.23
N TYR A 175 6.87 20.52 -4.91
CA TYR A 175 5.57 20.77 -5.55
C TYR A 175 4.78 21.85 -4.80
N ASP A 176 4.10 22.71 -5.59
CA ASP A 176 3.24 23.77 -5.07
C ASP A 176 1.86 23.27 -4.63
N SER A 177 1.46 22.07 -5.08
CA SER A 177 0.17 21.46 -4.72
C SER A 177 0.23 19.94 -4.61
N ASP A 178 -0.62 19.39 -3.73
CA ASP A 178 -0.82 17.94 -3.58
C ASP A 178 -1.37 17.31 -4.87
N GLU A 179 -2.14 18.06 -5.67
CA GLU A 179 -2.69 17.61 -6.94
C GLU A 179 -1.58 17.30 -7.94
N HIS A 180 -0.68 18.25 -8.22
CA HIS A 180 0.44 18.08 -9.16
C HIS A 180 1.42 17.01 -8.65
N MET A 181 1.69 16.99 -7.34
CA MET A 181 2.51 15.95 -6.74
C MET A 181 1.88 14.56 -6.93
N GLY A 182 0.57 14.45 -6.71
CA GLY A 182 -0.18 13.23 -6.89
C GLY A 182 -0.22 12.76 -8.35
N GLU A 183 -0.24 13.66 -9.33
CA GLU A 183 -0.17 13.33 -10.75
C GLU A 183 1.16 12.66 -11.14
N ASP A 184 2.29 13.24 -10.73
CA ASP A 184 3.60 12.67 -11.01
C ASP A 184 3.84 11.34 -10.26
N LEU A 185 3.33 11.22 -9.02
CA LEU A 185 3.29 9.95 -8.28
C LEU A 185 2.46 8.89 -9.00
N ALA A 186 1.28 9.27 -9.51
CA ALA A 186 0.42 8.35 -10.26
C ALA A 186 1.09 7.86 -11.55
N ASP A 187 1.78 8.74 -12.28
CA ASP A 187 2.54 8.36 -13.47
C ASP A 187 3.68 7.39 -13.14
N ALA A 188 4.40 7.63 -12.05
CA ALA A 188 5.47 6.74 -11.60
C ALA A 188 4.94 5.36 -11.17
N ILE A 189 3.82 5.32 -10.46
CA ILE A 189 3.12 4.08 -10.08
C ILE A 189 2.59 3.35 -11.32
N ASN A 190 2.04 4.06 -12.30
CA ASN A 190 1.55 3.47 -13.56
C ASN A 190 2.67 2.72 -14.30
N VAL A 191 3.89 3.25 -14.30
CA VAL A 191 5.05 2.56 -14.91
C VAL A 191 5.28 1.21 -14.23
N GLU A 192 5.27 1.15 -12.89
CA GLU A 192 5.50 -0.10 -12.16
C GLU A 192 4.32 -1.07 -12.33
N ILE A 193 3.08 -0.58 -12.35
CA ILE A 193 1.90 -1.39 -12.62
C ILE A 193 1.98 -2.02 -14.02
N LYS A 194 2.37 -1.27 -15.05
CA LYS A 194 2.56 -1.81 -16.40
C LYS A 194 3.60 -2.95 -16.43
N ARG A 195 4.71 -2.78 -15.71
CA ARG A 195 5.75 -3.83 -15.59
C ARG A 195 5.23 -5.09 -14.89
N LEU A 196 4.41 -4.93 -13.86
CA LEU A 196 3.76 -6.06 -13.16
C LEU A 196 2.77 -6.78 -14.07
N VAL A 197 1.96 -6.05 -14.84
CA VAL A 197 1.03 -6.62 -15.83
C VAL A 197 1.80 -7.39 -16.92
N ASP A 198 2.87 -6.83 -17.44
CA ASP A 198 3.73 -7.48 -18.44
C ASP A 198 4.41 -8.74 -17.87
N ALA A 199 4.66 -8.76 -16.57
CA ALA A 199 5.19 -9.93 -15.86
C ALA A 199 4.13 -11.02 -15.58
N GLY A 200 2.83 -10.73 -15.78
CA GLY A 200 1.72 -11.65 -15.58
C GLY A 200 0.95 -11.50 -14.27
N CYS A 201 1.19 -10.45 -13.49
CA CYS A 201 0.41 -10.15 -12.29
C CYS A 201 -1.02 -9.78 -12.68
N LYS A 202 -2.00 -10.52 -12.14
CA LYS A 202 -3.43 -10.33 -12.46
C LYS A 202 -4.17 -9.45 -11.45
N TYR A 203 -3.74 -9.43 -10.20
CA TYR A 203 -4.43 -8.75 -9.11
C TYR A 203 -3.55 -7.64 -8.56
N ILE A 204 -3.95 -6.39 -8.79
CA ILE A 204 -3.18 -5.20 -8.39
C ILE A 204 -4.06 -4.31 -7.53
N GLN A 205 -3.66 -4.14 -6.27
CA GLN A 205 -4.35 -3.29 -5.32
C GLN A 205 -3.58 -1.99 -5.10
N VAL A 206 -4.24 -0.86 -5.32
CA VAL A 206 -3.74 0.47 -4.95
C VAL A 206 -4.44 0.93 -3.68
N ASP A 207 -3.66 1.18 -2.62
CA ASP A 207 -4.17 1.49 -1.29
C ASP A 207 -4.38 2.99 -1.11
N GLU A 208 -5.65 3.40 -0.99
CA GLU A 208 -6.06 4.77 -0.73
C GLU A 208 -6.89 4.90 0.57
N PRO A 209 -6.34 4.51 1.74
CA PRO A 209 -7.06 4.58 3.01
C PRO A 209 -7.51 6.00 3.36
N LEU A 210 -6.86 7.02 2.81
CA LEU A 210 -7.18 8.42 3.05
C LEU A 210 -8.44 8.90 2.34
N PHE A 211 -8.93 8.21 1.34
CA PHE A 211 -10.14 8.64 0.62
C PHE A 211 -11.31 8.82 1.57
N ALA A 212 -11.54 7.88 2.48
CA ALA A 212 -12.63 7.98 3.44
C ALA A 212 -12.43 9.11 4.48
N ARG A 213 -11.17 9.39 4.88
CA ARG A 213 -10.86 10.41 5.89
C ARG A 213 -10.76 11.82 5.32
N LYS A 214 -10.41 11.95 4.03
CA LYS A 214 -10.30 13.22 3.29
C LYS A 214 -11.16 13.19 2.02
N PRO A 215 -12.49 12.97 2.12
CA PRO A 215 -13.35 12.73 0.97
C PRO A 215 -13.37 13.91 -0.02
N LYS A 216 -13.19 15.14 0.46
CA LYS A 216 -13.09 16.32 -0.43
C LYS A 216 -11.88 16.23 -1.36
N ASN A 217 -10.70 15.86 -0.84
CA ASN A 217 -9.49 15.71 -1.64
C ASN A 217 -9.61 14.49 -2.56
N ALA A 218 -10.19 13.39 -2.07
CA ALA A 218 -10.46 12.20 -2.89
C ALA A 218 -11.30 12.56 -4.12
N LEU A 219 -12.42 13.27 -3.95
CA LEU A 219 -13.31 13.71 -5.02
C LEU A 219 -12.69 14.79 -5.92
N ASN A 220 -11.81 15.65 -5.38
CA ASN A 220 -11.20 16.74 -6.16
C ASN A 220 -10.09 16.24 -7.10
N PHE A 221 -9.17 15.41 -6.60
CA PHE A 221 -8.02 14.91 -7.37
C PHE A 221 -7.64 13.45 -7.12
N GLY A 222 -7.99 12.87 -5.94
CA GLY A 222 -7.53 11.54 -5.55
C GLY A 222 -8.00 10.44 -6.49
N ILE A 223 -9.29 10.40 -6.85
CA ILE A 223 -9.87 9.41 -7.76
C ILE A 223 -9.24 9.52 -9.15
N ARG A 224 -9.10 10.71 -9.68
CA ARG A 224 -8.43 10.94 -10.98
C ARG A 224 -6.97 10.44 -10.97
N ASN A 225 -6.25 10.62 -9.86
CA ASN A 225 -4.89 10.10 -9.72
C ASN A 225 -4.88 8.57 -9.57
N LEU A 226 -5.86 7.98 -8.91
CA LEU A 226 -6.03 6.52 -8.86
C LEU A 226 -6.28 5.94 -10.26
N GLU A 227 -7.18 6.53 -11.05
CA GLU A 227 -7.41 6.14 -12.45
C GLU A 227 -6.13 6.26 -13.29
N ARG A 228 -5.35 7.32 -13.07
CA ARG A 228 -4.07 7.55 -13.75
C ARG A 228 -3.04 6.47 -13.45
N CYS A 229 -3.06 5.86 -12.25
CA CYS A 229 -2.23 4.69 -11.95
C CYS A 229 -2.51 3.50 -12.87
N PHE A 230 -3.73 3.36 -13.37
CA PHE A 230 -4.14 2.28 -14.27
C PHE A 230 -4.29 2.73 -15.75
N LYS A 231 -3.76 3.90 -16.09
CA LYS A 231 -3.84 4.43 -17.46
C LYS A 231 -3.20 3.48 -18.47
N ASP A 232 -3.88 3.31 -19.60
CA ASP A 232 -3.47 2.45 -20.73
C ASP A 232 -3.33 0.94 -20.39
N ILE A 233 -3.90 0.50 -19.28
CA ILE A 233 -3.98 -0.92 -18.93
C ILE A 233 -5.33 -1.43 -19.41
N ASN A 234 -5.33 -1.96 -20.65
CA ASN A 234 -6.53 -2.43 -21.34
C ASN A 234 -6.72 -3.97 -21.29
N ASN A 235 -5.89 -4.65 -20.52
CA ASN A 235 -5.96 -6.09 -20.36
C ASN A 235 -7.16 -6.46 -19.47
N GLN A 236 -8.18 -7.09 -20.04
CA GLN A 236 -9.41 -7.50 -19.34
C GLN A 236 -9.20 -8.59 -18.28
N SER A 237 -8.02 -9.22 -18.25
CA SER A 237 -7.67 -10.23 -17.25
C SER A 237 -7.06 -9.64 -15.97
N ILE A 238 -6.92 -8.31 -15.89
CA ILE A 238 -6.37 -7.62 -14.72
C ILE A 238 -7.50 -7.12 -13.83
N GLU A 239 -7.49 -7.57 -12.59
CA GLU A 239 -8.38 -7.08 -11.55
C GLU A 239 -7.75 -5.87 -10.86
N LYS A 240 -8.37 -4.70 -11.05
CA LYS A 240 -7.97 -3.43 -10.45
C LYS A 240 -8.69 -3.28 -9.11
N ILE A 241 -7.93 -3.25 -8.04
CA ILE A 241 -8.47 -3.24 -6.67
C ILE A 241 -8.05 -1.93 -6.00
N THR A 242 -8.94 -1.33 -5.22
CA THR A 242 -8.56 -0.26 -4.29
C THR A 242 -9.01 -0.59 -2.87
N HIS A 243 -8.13 -0.28 -1.91
CA HIS A 243 -8.44 -0.42 -0.48
C HIS A 243 -8.73 0.95 0.10
N ILE A 244 -9.93 1.09 0.67
CA ILE A 244 -10.40 2.29 1.35
C ILE A 244 -10.86 1.92 2.75
N CYS A 245 -10.28 2.55 3.78
CA CYS A 245 -10.66 2.27 5.17
C CYS A 245 -10.83 3.55 6.00
N CYS A 246 -11.41 3.40 7.19
CA CYS A 246 -11.60 4.52 8.12
C CYS A 246 -10.31 4.97 8.83
N GLY A 247 -9.19 4.29 8.59
CA GLY A 247 -7.91 4.50 9.25
C GLY A 247 -7.73 3.62 10.48
N TYR A 248 -6.50 3.63 11.00
CA TYR A 248 -6.12 2.91 12.22
C TYR A 248 -5.82 3.91 13.35
N PRO A 249 -5.97 3.49 14.61
CA PRO A 249 -5.48 4.26 15.75
C PRO A 249 -3.95 4.36 15.69
N ASP A 250 -3.37 5.27 16.46
CA ASP A 250 -1.92 5.38 16.66
C ASP A 250 -1.35 4.20 17.48
N LYS A 251 -2.22 3.54 18.25
CA LYS A 251 -1.90 2.33 19.03
C LYS A 251 -2.99 1.28 18.83
N LEU A 252 -2.58 0.00 18.83
CA LEU A 252 -3.51 -1.12 18.60
C LEU A 252 -4.66 -1.21 19.61
N ASP A 253 -4.45 -0.77 20.83
CA ASP A 253 -5.43 -0.80 21.93
C ASP A 253 -6.22 0.52 22.08
N ALA A 254 -5.98 1.52 21.23
CA ALA A 254 -6.73 2.77 21.28
C ALA A 254 -8.18 2.56 20.82
N VAL A 255 -9.12 2.91 21.70
CA VAL A 255 -10.57 2.77 21.45
C VAL A 255 -11.19 4.03 20.83
N ASP A 256 -10.64 5.19 21.14
CA ASP A 256 -11.09 6.49 20.65
C ASP A 256 -10.07 7.10 19.70
N TYR A 257 -10.34 7.01 18.41
CA TYR A 257 -9.54 7.68 17.37
C TYR A 257 -10.47 8.26 16.30
N PRO A 258 -10.05 9.32 15.60
CA PRO A 258 -10.85 9.92 14.53
C PRO A 258 -11.11 8.92 13.40
N LYS A 259 -12.39 8.56 13.23
CA LYS A 259 -12.86 7.71 12.12
C LYS A 259 -13.32 8.57 10.96
N ALA A 260 -13.40 7.97 9.77
CA ALA A 260 -14.00 8.61 8.62
C ALA A 260 -15.48 8.97 8.88
N PRO A 261 -15.99 10.07 8.30
CA PRO A 261 -17.41 10.38 8.31
C PRO A 261 -18.24 9.23 7.72
N LEU A 262 -19.41 8.94 8.30
CA LEU A 262 -20.24 7.79 7.89
C LEU A 262 -20.67 7.81 6.42
N ASP A 263 -20.85 9.00 5.83
CA ASP A 263 -21.26 9.18 4.43
C ASP A 263 -20.10 9.20 3.42
N SER A 264 -18.84 9.11 3.90
CA SER A 264 -17.66 9.15 3.03
C SER A 264 -17.64 8.00 2.02
N TYR A 265 -17.94 6.79 2.48
CA TYR A 265 -17.90 5.61 1.62
C TYR A 265 -18.93 5.69 0.49
N SER A 266 -20.18 6.11 0.77
CA SER A 266 -21.21 6.23 -0.25
C SER A 266 -20.89 7.32 -1.29
N LYS A 267 -20.23 8.40 -0.89
CA LYS A 267 -19.80 9.45 -1.81
C LYS A 267 -18.65 9.00 -2.71
N ILE A 268 -17.68 8.30 -2.13
CA ILE A 268 -16.49 7.84 -2.85
C ILE A 268 -16.85 6.68 -3.78
N SER A 269 -17.62 5.68 -3.32
CA SER A 269 -18.02 4.55 -4.17
C SER A 269 -18.78 5.01 -5.40
N LYS A 270 -19.71 5.98 -5.24
CA LYS A 270 -20.43 6.54 -6.37
C LYS A 270 -19.50 7.19 -7.41
N ALA A 271 -18.48 7.92 -6.95
CA ALA A 271 -17.52 8.56 -7.84
C ALA A 271 -16.49 7.60 -8.46
N LEU A 272 -16.29 6.43 -7.88
CA LEU A 272 -15.46 5.36 -8.43
C LEU A 272 -16.22 4.52 -9.49
N ASP A 273 -17.55 4.50 -9.42
CA ASP A 273 -18.42 3.80 -10.36
C ASP A 273 -18.71 4.63 -11.64
N GLU A 274 -18.54 5.96 -11.60
CA GLU A 274 -18.69 6.89 -12.73
C GLU A 274 -17.47 6.90 -13.65
#